data_28e8855c0e0c9e702d3c0be85ba45928
#
_entry.id   28e8855c0e0c9e702d3c0be85ba45928
#
_cell.length_a   1.000
_cell.length_b   1.000
_cell.length_c   1.000
_cell.angle_alpha   90.00
_cell.angle_beta   90.00
_cell.angle_gamma   90.00
#
_symmetry.space_group_name_H-M   'P 1'
#
loop_
_entity.id
_entity.type
_entity.pdbx_description
1 polymer ?
#
loop_
_entity_poly.entity_id
_entity_poly.type
_entity_poly.pdbx_seq_one_letter_code
_entity_poly.pdbx_strand_id
1 'polypeptide(L)'
;MANHASAEKRNRQRIKRTDRNRSIKSALRTAVKKARTAAEGAAENAAALVTDAQSELDRAASKGVIPAKRAARVKGRLAAAAHRAAKK
;
A
#
# COMPACT_ATOMS: atom_id res chain seq x y z
N MET A 1 14.95 -18.67 -33.41
CA MET A 1 15.52 -17.34 -33.25
C MET A 1 15.63 -17.01 -31.76
N ALA A 2 16.82 -16.62 -31.33
CA ALA A 2 17.11 -16.33 -29.91
C ALA A 2 16.23 -15.23 -29.31
N ASN A 3 15.79 -14.29 -30.16
CA ASN A 3 14.98 -13.15 -29.70
C ASN A 3 13.58 -13.55 -29.22
N HIS A 4 13.02 -14.61 -29.76
CA HIS A 4 11.68 -15.07 -29.36
C HIS A 4 11.67 -15.65 -27.96
N ALA A 5 12.65 -16.48 -27.63
CA ALA A 5 12.73 -17.10 -26.29
C ALA A 5 12.95 -16.04 -25.21
N SER A 6 13.81 -15.05 -25.49
CA SER A 6 14.04 -13.93 -24.55
C SER A 6 12.80 -13.06 -24.37
N ALA A 7 12.09 -12.76 -25.47
CA ALA A 7 10.89 -11.96 -25.42
C ALA A 7 9.79 -12.66 -24.63
N GLU A 8 9.61 -13.96 -24.83
CA GLU A 8 8.63 -14.75 -24.09
C GLU A 8 8.95 -14.79 -22.60
N LYS A 9 10.23 -14.99 -22.24
CA LYS A 9 10.66 -14.99 -20.86
C LYS A 9 10.40 -13.65 -20.19
N ARG A 10 10.75 -12.53 -20.86
CA ARG A 10 10.50 -11.19 -20.36
C ARG A 10 9.01 -10.93 -20.17
N ASN A 11 8.19 -11.39 -21.12
CA ASN A 11 6.75 -11.23 -21.05
C ASN A 11 6.16 -11.99 -19.86
N ARG A 12 6.59 -13.23 -19.64
CA ARG A 12 6.14 -14.01 -18.49
C ARG A 12 6.52 -13.34 -17.17
N GLN A 13 7.75 -12.82 -17.08
CA GLN A 13 8.22 -12.11 -15.88
C GLN A 13 7.43 -10.84 -15.64
N ARG A 14 7.10 -10.12 -16.72
CA ARG A 14 6.30 -8.89 -16.64
C ARG A 14 4.89 -9.18 -16.15
N ILE A 15 4.27 -10.26 -16.65
CA ILE A 15 2.94 -10.67 -16.23
C ILE A 15 2.92 -11.02 -14.75
N LYS A 16 3.88 -11.81 -14.30
CA LYS A 16 4.02 -12.18 -12.88
C LYS A 16 4.20 -10.95 -11.99
N ARG A 17 5.03 -10.01 -12.42
CA ARG A 17 5.26 -8.77 -11.69
C ARG A 17 3.99 -7.92 -11.62
N THR A 18 3.28 -7.80 -12.74
CA THR A 18 2.04 -7.04 -12.83
C THR A 18 0.99 -7.62 -11.89
N ASP A 19 0.82 -8.95 -11.91
CA ASP A 19 -0.14 -9.64 -11.05
C ASP A 19 0.21 -9.45 -9.58
N ARG A 20 1.48 -9.60 -9.22
CA ARG A 20 1.94 -9.39 -7.84
C ARG A 20 1.71 -7.95 -7.40
N ASN A 21 2.07 -6.98 -8.25
CA ASN A 21 1.89 -5.56 -7.92
C ASN A 21 0.42 -5.21 -7.78
N ARG A 22 -0.43 -5.77 -8.63
CA ARG A 22 -1.87 -5.56 -8.58
C ARG A 22 -2.45 -6.09 -7.26
N SER A 23 -2.03 -7.27 -6.83
CA SER A 23 -2.44 -7.86 -5.56
C SER A 23 -1.99 -7.01 -4.38
N ILE A 24 -0.75 -6.55 -4.40
CA ILE A 24 -0.21 -5.68 -3.34
C ILE A 24 -0.96 -4.36 -3.28
N LYS A 25 -1.23 -3.74 -4.43
CA LYS A 25 -1.98 -2.47 -4.49
C LYS A 25 -3.41 -2.65 -3.96
N SER A 26 -4.04 -3.77 -4.29
CA SER A 26 -5.40 -4.07 -3.83
C SER A 26 -5.43 -4.24 -2.30
N ALA A 27 -4.52 -5.04 -1.76
CA ALA A 27 -4.40 -5.25 -0.32
C ALA A 27 -4.10 -3.94 0.40
N LEU A 28 -3.21 -3.13 -0.17
CA LEU A 28 -2.82 -1.84 0.37
C LEU A 28 -4.01 -0.87 0.43
N ARG A 29 -4.79 -0.82 -0.65
CA ARG A 29 -5.99 0.02 -0.72
C ARG A 29 -6.99 -0.38 0.38
N THR A 30 -7.19 -1.67 0.57
CA THR A 30 -8.08 -2.20 1.60
C THR A 30 -7.58 -1.81 2.99
N ALA A 31 -6.29 -1.99 3.27
CA ALA A 31 -5.69 -1.65 4.55
C ALA A 31 -5.81 -0.16 4.87
N VAL A 32 -5.53 0.69 3.88
CA VAL A 32 -5.65 2.15 4.02
C VAL A 32 -7.10 2.56 4.29
N LYS A 33 -8.03 1.96 3.56
CA LYS A 33 -9.45 2.26 3.74
C LYS A 33 -9.93 1.87 5.14
N LYS A 34 -9.53 0.69 5.62
CA LYS A 34 -9.89 0.23 6.97
C LYS A 34 -9.30 1.14 8.04
N ALA A 35 -8.03 1.53 7.87
CA ALA A 35 -7.35 2.41 8.82
C ALA A 35 -8.02 3.79 8.86
N ARG A 36 -8.37 4.34 7.70
CA ARG A 36 -9.05 5.63 7.62
C ARG A 36 -10.42 5.58 8.28
N THR A 37 -11.21 4.57 7.99
CA THR A 37 -12.54 4.40 8.57
C THR A 37 -12.45 4.28 10.10
N ALA A 38 -11.51 3.47 10.59
CA ALA A 38 -11.30 3.30 12.03
C ALA A 38 -10.86 4.61 12.69
N ALA A 39 -9.95 5.35 12.06
CA ALA A 39 -9.46 6.63 12.57
C ALA A 39 -10.58 7.66 12.65
N GLU A 40 -11.37 7.78 11.59
CA GLU A 40 -12.49 8.73 11.53
C GLU A 40 -13.56 8.40 12.56
N GLY A 41 -13.80 7.13 12.81
CA GLY A 41 -14.77 6.66 13.81
C GLY A 41 -14.21 6.58 15.22
N ALA A 42 -12.93 6.93 15.43
CA ALA A 42 -12.26 6.85 16.72
C ALA A 42 -12.37 5.46 17.36
N ALA A 43 -12.29 4.40 16.53
CA ALA A 43 -12.36 3.03 17.01
C ALA A 43 -11.18 2.69 17.90
N GLU A 44 -11.37 1.77 18.85
CA GLU A 44 -10.31 1.36 19.79
C GLU A 44 -9.07 0.81 19.08
N ASN A 45 -9.28 0.12 17.94
CA ASN A 45 -8.19 -0.47 17.17
C ASN A 45 -7.62 0.45 16.10
N ALA A 46 -8.02 1.73 16.08
CA ALA A 46 -7.59 2.68 15.06
C ALA A 46 -6.09 2.82 14.99
N ALA A 47 -5.44 2.97 16.15
CA ALA A 47 -3.98 3.14 16.22
C ALA A 47 -3.25 1.93 15.62
N ALA A 48 -3.71 0.72 15.94
CA ALA A 48 -3.12 -0.51 15.40
C ALA A 48 -3.31 -0.61 13.89
N LEU A 49 -4.52 -0.30 13.39
CA LEU A 49 -4.81 -0.35 11.95
C LEU A 49 -4.01 0.70 11.19
N VAL A 50 -3.85 1.90 11.74
CA VAL A 50 -3.05 2.95 11.12
C VAL A 50 -1.58 2.54 11.05
N THR A 51 -1.04 1.97 12.13
CA THR A 51 0.34 1.49 12.17
C THR A 51 0.57 0.38 11.14
N ASP A 52 -0.36 -0.57 11.05
CA ASP A 52 -0.29 -1.67 10.07
C ASP A 52 -0.31 -1.13 8.64
N ALA A 53 -1.20 -0.19 8.36
CA ALA A 53 -1.31 0.42 7.03
C ALA A 53 -0.03 1.18 6.66
N GLN A 54 0.55 1.92 7.62
CA GLN A 54 1.80 2.62 7.40
C GLN A 54 2.95 1.66 7.11
N SER A 55 3.01 0.53 7.81
CA SER A 55 4.02 -0.50 7.56
C SER A 55 3.87 -1.11 6.18
N GLU A 56 2.65 -1.38 5.74
CA GLU A 56 2.38 -1.90 4.40
C GLU A 56 2.76 -0.89 3.32
N LEU A 57 2.48 0.39 3.54
CA LEU A 57 2.87 1.45 2.61
C LEU A 57 4.39 1.54 2.46
N ASP A 58 5.11 1.46 3.57
CA ASP A 58 6.58 1.47 3.56
C ASP A 58 7.14 0.26 2.81
N ARG A 59 6.60 -0.93 3.03
CA ARG A 59 7.02 -2.14 2.34
C ARG A 59 6.74 -2.05 0.84
N ALA A 60 5.56 -1.56 0.46
CA ALA A 60 5.20 -1.40 -0.95
C ALA A 60 6.12 -0.39 -1.65
N ALA A 61 6.45 0.71 -0.99
CA ALA A 61 7.38 1.70 -1.52
C ALA A 61 8.79 1.13 -1.66
N SER A 62 9.23 0.35 -0.68
CA SER A 62 10.54 -0.31 -0.69
C SER A 62 10.66 -1.31 -1.84
N LYS A 63 9.58 -2.00 -2.16
CA LYS A 63 9.52 -2.95 -3.28
C LYS A 63 9.33 -2.27 -4.63
N GLY A 64 9.11 -0.96 -4.65
CA GLY A 64 8.87 -0.22 -5.88
C GLY A 64 7.47 -0.36 -6.46
N VAL A 65 6.52 -0.89 -5.71
CA VAL A 65 5.13 -1.06 -6.16
C VAL A 65 4.44 0.30 -6.26
N ILE A 66 4.73 1.20 -5.32
CA ILE A 66 4.23 2.57 -5.32
C ILE A 66 5.40 3.54 -5.14
N PRO A 67 5.26 4.80 -5.62
CA PRO A 67 6.31 5.80 -5.39
C PRO A 67 6.45 6.14 -3.90
N ALA A 68 7.68 6.38 -3.45
CA ALA A 68 7.95 6.75 -2.06
C ALA A 68 7.20 8.02 -1.64
N LYS A 69 7.08 8.99 -2.54
CA LYS A 69 6.36 10.23 -2.28
C LYS A 69 4.87 9.98 -2.01
N ARG A 70 4.28 9.05 -2.75
CA ARG A 70 2.88 8.68 -2.56
C ARG A 70 2.68 8.00 -1.21
N ALA A 71 3.58 7.08 -0.86
CA ALA A 71 3.54 6.40 0.43
C ALA A 71 3.62 7.40 1.58
N ALA A 72 4.54 8.35 1.50
CA ALA A 72 4.71 9.39 2.51
C ALA A 72 3.45 10.25 2.66
N ARG A 73 2.83 10.60 1.54
CA ARG A 73 1.61 11.40 1.53
C ARG A 73 0.45 10.68 2.22
N VAL A 74 0.26 9.40 1.88
CA VAL A 74 -0.84 8.61 2.45
C VAL A 74 -0.59 8.36 3.94
N LYS A 75 0.65 8.04 4.32
CA LYS A 75 1.02 7.88 5.73
C LYS A 75 0.71 9.14 6.53
N GLY A 76 1.07 10.30 6.00
CA GLY A 76 0.80 11.59 6.64
C GLY A 76 -0.69 11.83 6.84
N ARG A 77 -1.50 11.51 5.83
CA ARG A 77 -2.95 11.66 5.90
C ARG A 77 -3.57 10.75 6.96
N LEU A 78 -3.09 9.50 7.05
CA LEU A 78 -3.55 8.56 8.05
C LEU A 78 -3.20 9.02 9.46
N ALA A 79 -1.97 9.49 9.66
CA ALA A 79 -1.51 10.02 10.94
C ALA A 79 -2.33 11.24 11.37
N ALA A 80 -2.62 12.13 10.41
CA ALA A 80 -3.42 13.32 10.69
C ALA A 80 -4.86 12.95 11.06
N ALA A 81 -5.45 11.98 10.38
CA ALA A 81 -6.81 11.52 10.68
C ALA A 81 -6.88 10.90 12.09
N ALA A 82 -5.89 10.07 12.43
CA ALA A 82 -5.81 9.47 13.76
C ALA A 82 -5.63 10.52 14.85
N HIS A 83 -4.80 11.51 14.58
CA HIS A 83 -4.54 12.61 15.52
C HIS A 83 -5.79 13.45 15.77
N ARG A 84 -6.53 13.78 14.72
CA ARG A 84 -7.77 14.54 14.85
C ARG A 84 -8.82 13.77 15.66
N ALA A 85 -8.93 12.46 15.41
CA ALA A 85 -9.87 11.62 16.14
C ALA A 85 -9.50 11.54 17.64
N ALA A 86 -8.21 11.44 17.94
CA ALA A 86 -7.72 11.36 19.32
C ALA A 86 -7.97 12.65 20.10
N LYS A 87 -8.04 13.79 19.43
CA LYS A 87 -8.27 15.08 20.08
C LYS A 87 -9.73 15.36 20.43
N LYS A 88 -10.63 14.60 19.88
CA LYS A 88 -12.05 14.72 20.22
C LYS A 88 -12.35 14.00 21.52
#